data_f0dfc50b89913d6ee0ad795c858eb9c6
#
_entry.id   f0dfc50b89913d6ee0ad795c858eb9c6
#
_cell.length_a   1.000
_cell.length_b   1.000
_cell.length_c   1.000
_cell.angle_alpha   90.00
_cell.angle_beta   90.00
_cell.angle_gamma   90.00
#
_symmetry.space_group_name_H-M   'P 1'
#
loop_
_entity.id
_entity.type
_entity.pdbx_description
1 polymer ?
#
loop_
_entity_poly.entity_id
_entity_poly.type
_entity_poly.pdbx_seq_one_letter_code
_entity_poly.pdbx_strand_id
1 'polypeptide(L)'
;MLEIFDKSRKRIAIAENASGVEEERKINSLWYLTFSLPYNDAKNEYCQPFNYVRYNGGELYRIMPVDAEITETGLLTYQCEHVLATLIDNVLFGYHVVGNRGTYTADCIRYVLNRQRVQNWVLYECDFARQFEYGWTQETLLSALFSIATPLADYMWVTDTSVYPWRLSLKSIGLGQKPQLYVRSGWNMLSYGSGSDPQQICTRLYPLGYGEGVNQLTIKSVNNGLEYIQSPQEYIDKYGLIERIWIDRRYEDPASLLSAAQVMLNELQDPLQQFEISFAELDESDYNVAQIGKRVRILQTELGTQVDTYVTELTYKYDDVPSSKIIVANKSTDIASSVADMADRQRIEQAYAQGATQLYSQSLQANCDSQNGAVMDFYLPEDMRIVNKIVAKVRVGSFRAYSKATKAAESKVVSSTTASQKTYSSTSGGGSTSTTSSGGGQTSGATTLESSNVLPSQTSGQAVHNHGLSRGVRLATTSDGKTIDGYETFVWSGAHVHPAHTHTISSHSHSVSIPSHSHNVTIPGHSHNITIPAHEHDITPGIYFYGSPKQFDLYVNGKKKATIVSTDTELDLTQYLVDTSSKLIPRGSWLSIEIRPNDLAYVSIDMFVQGFVQSRGDATV
;
A
#
# COMPACT_ATOMS: atom_id res chain seq x y z
N MET A 1 10.59 -45.87 7.93
CA MET A 1 9.27 -46.53 7.76
C MET A 1 8.23 -45.50 7.43
N LEU A 2 7.44 -45.73 6.38
CA LEU A 2 6.42 -44.79 5.89
C LEU A 2 5.06 -45.09 6.56
N GLU A 3 4.54 -44.13 7.30
CA GLU A 3 3.23 -44.20 7.94
C GLU A 3 2.21 -43.43 7.10
N ILE A 4 1.00 -44.00 6.96
CA ILE A 4 -0.11 -43.37 6.23
C ILE A 4 -1.22 -43.04 7.21
N PHE A 5 -1.73 -41.82 7.10
CA PHE A 5 -2.80 -41.30 7.96
C PHE A 5 -3.98 -40.85 7.09
N ASP A 6 -5.17 -40.98 7.61
CA ASP A 6 -6.38 -40.43 7.00
C ASP A 6 -6.47 -38.89 7.15
N LYS A 7 -7.48 -38.29 6.55
CA LYS A 7 -7.76 -36.84 6.64
C LYS A 7 -8.04 -36.36 8.07
N SER A 8 -8.37 -37.30 8.99
CA SER A 8 -8.53 -37.00 10.42
C SER A 8 -7.22 -37.13 11.22
N ARG A 9 -6.13 -37.41 10.55
CA ARG A 9 -4.78 -37.64 11.13
C ARG A 9 -4.67 -38.91 11.95
N LYS A 10 -5.56 -39.85 11.76
CA LYS A 10 -5.47 -41.19 12.34
C LYS A 10 -4.60 -42.05 11.44
N ARG A 11 -3.60 -42.73 12.00
CA ARG A 11 -2.78 -43.69 11.28
C ARG A 11 -3.63 -44.90 10.84
N ILE A 12 -3.66 -45.15 9.55
CA ILE A 12 -4.47 -46.20 8.92
C ILE A 12 -3.62 -47.32 8.34
N ALA A 13 -2.37 -47.05 7.97
CA ALA A 13 -1.47 -48.06 7.42
C ALA A 13 0.01 -47.73 7.68
N ILE A 14 0.86 -48.72 7.49
CA ILE A 14 2.31 -48.59 7.39
C ILE A 14 2.69 -49.22 6.05
N ALA A 15 3.41 -48.48 5.23
CA ALA A 15 3.89 -48.95 3.94
C ALA A 15 5.33 -49.47 4.06
N GLU A 16 5.46 -50.75 4.39
CA GLU A 16 6.75 -51.40 4.58
C GLU A 16 7.53 -51.58 3.28
N ASN A 17 6.81 -51.68 2.16
CA ASN A 17 7.41 -51.89 0.83
C ASN A 17 7.67 -50.55 0.11
N ALA A 18 7.57 -49.44 0.79
CA ALA A 18 7.89 -48.12 0.21
C ALA A 18 9.37 -48.06 -0.14
N SER A 19 9.66 -47.65 -1.39
CA SER A 19 11.00 -47.50 -1.93
C SER A 19 11.13 -46.19 -2.71
N GLY A 20 12.35 -45.81 -3.05
CA GLY A 20 12.62 -44.54 -3.73
C GLY A 20 12.15 -43.33 -2.89
N VAL A 21 12.28 -43.43 -1.57
CA VAL A 21 11.84 -42.36 -0.69
C VAL A 21 12.83 -41.21 -0.78
N GLU A 22 12.38 -40.12 -1.35
CA GLU A 22 13.16 -38.90 -1.55
C GLU A 22 12.44 -37.71 -0.95
N GLU A 23 13.15 -36.90 -0.20
CA GLU A 23 12.63 -35.70 0.45
C GLU A 23 13.40 -34.48 -0.04
N GLU A 24 12.66 -33.52 -0.60
CA GLU A 24 13.20 -32.24 -1.04
C GLU A 24 12.77 -31.14 -0.07
N ARG A 25 13.74 -30.54 0.59
CA ARG A 25 13.55 -29.41 1.51
C ARG A 25 14.27 -28.19 0.96
N LYS A 26 13.59 -27.07 0.95
CA LYS A 26 14.14 -25.79 0.53
C LYS A 26 13.75 -24.71 1.52
N ILE A 27 14.70 -23.84 1.84
CA ILE A 27 14.44 -22.74 2.76
C ILE A 27 13.30 -21.84 2.24
N ASN A 28 12.37 -21.48 3.10
CA ASN A 28 11.26 -20.59 2.80
C ASN A 28 10.37 -21.01 1.61
N SER A 29 10.28 -22.30 1.35
CA SER A 29 9.49 -22.91 0.29
C SER A 29 8.67 -24.08 0.83
N LEU A 30 7.76 -24.60 0.01
CA LEU A 30 7.11 -25.87 0.30
C LEU A 30 8.10 -27.02 0.07
N TRP A 31 8.02 -28.01 0.94
CA TRP A 31 8.81 -29.22 0.86
C TRP A 31 8.00 -30.32 0.19
N TYR A 32 8.69 -31.27 -0.39
CA TYR A 32 8.11 -32.38 -1.12
C TYR A 32 8.67 -33.70 -0.63
N LEU A 33 7.85 -34.74 -0.68
CA LEU A 33 8.23 -36.11 -0.41
C LEU A 33 7.73 -36.97 -1.56
N THR A 34 8.62 -37.78 -2.13
CA THR A 34 8.28 -38.76 -3.17
C THR A 34 8.57 -40.16 -2.63
N PHE A 35 7.70 -41.09 -2.92
CA PHE A 35 7.91 -42.50 -2.63
C PHE A 35 7.20 -43.38 -3.65
N SER A 36 7.62 -44.62 -3.77
CA SER A 36 7.03 -45.60 -4.68
C SER A 36 6.60 -46.86 -3.93
N LEU A 37 5.49 -47.46 -4.38
CA LEU A 37 5.01 -48.75 -3.93
C LEU A 37 4.85 -49.70 -5.14
N PRO A 38 5.03 -51.02 -4.95
CA PRO A 38 4.63 -51.98 -5.97
C PRO A 38 3.15 -51.81 -6.35
N TYR A 39 2.83 -51.88 -7.65
CA TYR A 39 1.46 -51.63 -8.12
C TYR A 39 0.42 -52.59 -7.50
N ASN A 40 0.85 -53.81 -7.11
CA ASN A 40 0.01 -54.80 -6.48
C ASN A 40 0.03 -54.77 -4.94
N ASP A 41 0.68 -53.79 -4.34
CA ASP A 41 0.67 -53.63 -2.89
C ASP A 41 -0.71 -53.17 -2.42
N ALA A 42 -1.29 -53.91 -1.44
CA ALA A 42 -2.59 -53.57 -0.86
C ALA A 42 -2.60 -52.18 -0.21
N LYS A 43 -1.44 -51.63 0.15
CA LYS A 43 -1.35 -50.32 0.78
C LYS A 43 -1.63 -49.16 -0.18
N ASN A 44 -1.64 -49.42 -1.49
CA ASN A 44 -2.02 -48.41 -2.49
C ASN A 44 -3.45 -47.89 -2.26
N GLU A 45 -4.36 -48.72 -1.71
CA GLU A 45 -5.73 -48.28 -1.39
C GLU A 45 -5.77 -47.16 -0.34
N TYR A 46 -4.77 -47.06 0.53
CA TYR A 46 -4.65 -46.01 1.56
C TYR A 46 -3.96 -44.75 1.06
N CYS A 47 -3.27 -44.82 -0.07
CA CYS A 47 -2.59 -43.69 -0.71
C CYS A 47 -3.57 -42.79 -1.47
N GLN A 48 -4.68 -42.41 -0.84
CA GLN A 48 -5.69 -41.57 -1.44
C GLN A 48 -5.27 -40.09 -1.44
N PRO A 49 -5.68 -39.30 -2.43
CA PRO A 49 -5.43 -37.87 -2.47
C PRO A 49 -5.84 -37.17 -1.16
N PHE A 50 -4.96 -36.34 -0.65
CA PHE A 50 -5.08 -35.58 0.59
C PHE A 50 -5.08 -36.41 1.88
N ASN A 51 -4.81 -37.73 1.83
CA ASN A 51 -4.34 -38.44 2.99
C ASN A 51 -2.91 -38.00 3.32
N TYR A 52 -2.48 -38.26 4.54
CA TYR A 52 -1.16 -37.80 4.97
C TYR A 52 -0.19 -38.95 5.07
N VAL A 53 1.09 -38.63 4.87
CA VAL A 53 2.20 -39.57 5.07
C VAL A 53 3.29 -38.94 5.93
N ARG A 54 3.99 -39.77 6.67
CA ARG A 54 5.13 -39.41 7.49
C ARG A 54 6.21 -40.48 7.35
N TYR A 55 7.43 -40.08 7.10
CA TYR A 55 8.55 -41.01 7.03
C TYR A 55 9.45 -40.85 8.25
N ASN A 56 9.75 -41.99 8.91
CA ASN A 56 10.64 -42.08 10.10
C ASN A 56 10.37 -41.05 11.20
N GLY A 57 9.11 -40.69 11.45
CA GLY A 57 8.76 -39.73 12.48
C GLY A 57 9.10 -38.26 12.10
N GLY A 58 9.49 -38.00 10.87
CA GLY A 58 9.76 -36.65 10.33
C GLY A 58 8.51 -35.78 10.17
N GLU A 59 8.56 -34.83 9.27
CA GLU A 59 7.44 -33.95 8.98
C GLU A 59 6.27 -34.67 8.29
N LEU A 60 5.10 -34.06 8.33
CA LEU A 60 3.88 -34.60 7.75
C LEU A 60 3.67 -34.02 6.35
N TYR A 61 3.37 -34.90 5.40
CA TYR A 61 3.10 -34.55 4.00
C TYR A 61 1.70 -35.00 3.60
N ARG A 62 1.05 -34.31 2.67
CA ARG A 62 -0.20 -34.73 2.07
C ARG A 62 0.02 -35.31 0.68
N ILE A 63 -0.63 -36.43 0.39
CA ILE A 63 -0.54 -37.12 -0.91
C ILE A 63 -1.28 -36.27 -1.93
N MET A 64 -0.62 -35.96 -3.05
CA MET A 64 -1.24 -35.23 -4.15
C MET A 64 -1.92 -36.21 -5.11
N PRO A 65 -2.93 -35.75 -5.86
CA PRO A 65 -3.47 -36.55 -6.97
C PRO A 65 -2.35 -36.86 -7.97
N VAL A 66 -2.17 -38.14 -8.27
CA VAL A 66 -1.16 -38.62 -9.21
C VAL A 66 -1.85 -39.20 -10.42
N ASP A 67 -1.34 -38.90 -11.61
CA ASP A 67 -1.62 -39.70 -12.79
C ASP A 67 -0.89 -41.03 -12.59
N ALA A 68 -1.65 -42.10 -12.41
CA ALA A 68 -1.10 -43.41 -12.16
C ALA A 68 -0.41 -43.94 -13.43
N GLU A 69 0.89 -43.77 -13.52
CA GLU A 69 1.72 -44.35 -14.57
C GLU A 69 2.42 -45.59 -13.99
N ILE A 70 2.08 -46.74 -14.52
CA ILE A 70 2.79 -47.97 -14.17
C ILE A 70 4.09 -47.95 -14.97
N THR A 71 5.18 -47.71 -14.30
CA THR A 71 6.50 -47.74 -14.88
C THR A 71 6.89 -49.17 -15.29
N GLU A 72 7.89 -49.32 -16.16
CA GLU A 72 8.44 -50.65 -16.52
C GLU A 72 8.91 -51.47 -15.29
N THR A 73 9.21 -50.77 -14.18
CA THR A 73 9.59 -51.38 -12.92
C THR A 73 8.41 -51.93 -12.10
N GLY A 74 7.18 -51.72 -12.54
CA GLY A 74 5.97 -52.15 -11.79
C GLY A 74 5.72 -51.39 -10.48
N LEU A 75 6.17 -50.14 -10.40
CA LEU A 75 6.02 -49.29 -9.25
C LEU A 75 5.01 -48.17 -9.53
N LEU A 76 4.22 -47.79 -8.52
CA LEU A 76 3.41 -46.59 -8.49
C LEU A 76 4.14 -45.53 -7.64
N THR A 77 4.42 -44.39 -8.26
CA THR A 77 5.10 -43.28 -7.55
C THR A 77 4.09 -42.24 -7.07
N TYR A 78 4.22 -41.88 -5.82
CA TYR A 78 3.39 -40.89 -5.14
C TYR A 78 4.19 -39.63 -4.87
N GLN A 79 3.63 -38.51 -5.24
CA GLN A 79 4.15 -37.18 -4.90
C GLN A 79 3.36 -36.61 -3.74
N CYS A 80 4.06 -36.10 -2.76
CA CYS A 80 3.46 -35.53 -1.56
C CYS A 80 4.04 -34.14 -1.30
N GLU A 81 3.21 -33.24 -0.89
CA GLU A 81 3.61 -31.91 -0.48
C GLU A 81 3.49 -31.73 1.03
N HIS A 82 4.36 -30.92 1.61
CA HIS A 82 4.30 -30.64 3.04
C HIS A 82 2.93 -30.07 3.45
N VAL A 83 2.43 -30.44 4.62
CA VAL A 83 1.09 -30.02 5.08
C VAL A 83 0.95 -28.51 5.25
N LEU A 84 2.02 -27.72 5.18
CA LEU A 84 1.95 -26.27 5.10
C LEU A 84 1.13 -25.82 3.87
N ALA A 85 1.09 -26.62 2.83
CA ALA A 85 0.27 -26.39 1.65
C ALA A 85 -1.26 -26.36 1.94
N THR A 86 -1.72 -26.84 3.09
CA THR A 86 -3.13 -26.67 3.52
C THR A 86 -3.53 -25.20 3.65
N LEU A 87 -2.56 -24.27 3.75
CA LEU A 87 -2.82 -22.83 3.72
C LEU A 87 -3.14 -22.32 2.30
N ILE A 88 -2.80 -23.08 1.24
CA ILE A 88 -3.23 -22.77 -0.14
C ILE A 88 -4.74 -22.98 -0.29
N ASP A 89 -5.29 -23.95 0.45
CA ASP A 89 -6.72 -24.30 0.37
C ASP A 89 -7.64 -23.21 0.98
N ASN A 90 -7.06 -22.20 1.60
CA ASN A 90 -7.76 -21.08 2.21
C ASN A 90 -7.37 -19.77 1.50
N VAL A 91 -8.38 -18.97 1.19
CA VAL A 91 -8.22 -17.71 0.44
C VAL A 91 -8.48 -16.53 1.36
N LEU A 92 -7.59 -15.57 1.31
CA LEU A 92 -7.78 -14.24 1.84
C LEU A 92 -8.55 -13.42 0.79
N PHE A 93 -9.89 -13.49 0.90
CA PHE A 93 -10.78 -12.89 -0.11
C PHE A 93 -11.03 -11.41 0.21
N GLY A 94 -10.97 -10.59 -0.84
CA GLY A 94 -11.15 -9.14 -0.73
C GLY A 94 -9.84 -8.39 -0.57
N TYR A 95 -9.94 -7.12 -0.21
CA TYR A 95 -8.80 -6.25 0.02
C TYR A 95 -8.52 -6.16 1.53
N HIS A 96 -7.32 -6.49 1.93
CA HIS A 96 -6.88 -6.46 3.31
C HIS A 96 -5.66 -5.56 3.46
N VAL A 97 -5.74 -4.58 4.33
CA VAL A 97 -4.60 -3.76 4.75
C VAL A 97 -4.35 -4.04 6.22
N VAL A 98 -3.18 -4.50 6.53
CA VAL A 98 -2.77 -4.83 7.90
C VAL A 98 -1.41 -4.25 8.18
N GLY A 99 -1.29 -3.72 9.36
CA GLY A 99 -0.07 -3.07 9.77
C GLY A 99 -0.22 -1.56 9.69
N ASN A 100 0.44 -0.94 10.59
CA ASN A 100 0.67 0.49 10.69
C ASN A 100 1.75 0.69 11.75
N ARG A 101 2.03 1.91 12.09
CA ARG A 101 2.94 2.22 13.20
C ARG A 101 2.38 1.62 14.50
N GLY A 102 3.09 0.63 15.05
CA GLY A 102 2.70 -0.10 16.27
C GLY A 102 2.23 -1.53 16.04
N THR A 103 2.04 -1.97 14.79
CA THR A 103 1.74 -3.37 14.47
C THR A 103 3.02 -4.11 14.10
N TYR A 104 3.26 -5.24 14.71
CA TYR A 104 4.50 -6.00 14.53
C TYR A 104 4.30 -7.23 13.64
N THR A 105 5.39 -7.77 13.11
CA THR A 105 5.42 -8.95 12.24
C THR A 105 4.58 -10.11 12.79
N ALA A 106 4.69 -10.41 14.08
CA ALA A 106 3.93 -11.49 14.71
C ALA A 106 2.41 -11.28 14.64
N ASP A 107 1.95 -10.02 14.70
CA ASP A 107 0.52 -9.71 14.64
C ASP A 107 0.00 -9.86 13.22
N CYS A 108 0.80 -9.50 12.22
CA CYS A 108 0.48 -9.72 10.81
C CYS A 108 0.41 -11.22 10.48
N ILE A 109 1.33 -12.03 10.99
CA ILE A 109 1.29 -13.49 10.84
C ILE A 109 0.03 -14.08 11.49
N ARG A 110 -0.27 -13.67 12.72
CA ARG A 110 -1.51 -14.11 13.42
C ARG A 110 -2.76 -13.69 12.65
N TYR A 111 -2.77 -12.48 12.10
CA TYR A 111 -3.89 -12.00 11.29
C TYR A 111 -4.18 -12.94 10.13
N VAL A 112 -3.17 -13.39 9.39
CA VAL A 112 -3.32 -14.33 8.28
C VAL A 112 -3.74 -15.71 8.79
N LEU A 113 -3.05 -16.26 9.79
CA LEU A 113 -3.33 -17.60 10.31
C LEU A 113 -4.72 -17.72 10.96
N ASN A 114 -5.26 -16.66 11.55
CA ASN A 114 -6.60 -16.67 12.14
C ASN A 114 -7.74 -16.71 11.09
N ARG A 115 -7.42 -16.62 9.80
CA ARG A 115 -8.39 -16.71 8.70
C ARG A 115 -8.55 -18.11 8.10
N GLN A 116 -7.86 -19.10 8.66
CA GLN A 116 -8.09 -20.49 8.32
C GLN A 116 -9.52 -20.89 8.68
N ARG A 117 -10.20 -21.60 7.82
CA ARG A 117 -11.54 -22.18 8.12
C ARG A 117 -11.44 -23.26 9.18
N VAL A 118 -10.41 -24.06 9.11
CA VAL A 118 -10.02 -25.03 10.14
C VAL A 118 -8.64 -24.60 10.64
N GLN A 119 -8.53 -24.37 11.94
CA GLN A 119 -7.29 -23.90 12.56
C GLN A 119 -6.23 -25.01 12.58
N ASN A 120 -5.63 -25.27 11.43
CA ASN A 120 -4.56 -26.26 11.29
C ASN A 120 -3.22 -25.75 11.82
N TRP A 121 -2.93 -24.45 11.60
CA TRP A 121 -1.66 -23.82 11.90
C TRP A 121 -1.82 -22.70 12.93
N VAL A 122 -0.86 -22.62 13.85
CA VAL A 122 -0.75 -21.53 14.83
C VAL A 122 0.66 -20.98 14.84
N LEU A 123 0.79 -19.67 15.04
CA LEU A 123 2.11 -19.05 15.25
C LEU A 123 2.62 -19.45 16.64
N TYR A 124 3.78 -20.11 16.67
CA TYR A 124 4.45 -20.52 17.92
C TYR A 124 5.50 -19.51 18.37
N GLU A 125 6.44 -19.16 17.49
CA GLU A 125 7.49 -18.18 17.78
C GLU A 125 7.74 -17.26 16.59
N CYS A 126 8.19 -16.02 16.88
CA CYS A 126 8.59 -15.05 15.87
C CYS A 126 9.77 -14.22 16.39
N ASP A 127 10.92 -14.38 15.78
CA ASP A 127 12.16 -13.70 16.18
C ASP A 127 12.23 -12.26 15.68
N PHE A 128 11.28 -11.83 14.84
CA PHE A 128 11.29 -10.51 14.22
C PHE A 128 10.23 -9.58 14.79
N ALA A 129 10.60 -8.32 14.98
CA ALA A 129 9.73 -7.26 15.46
C ALA A 129 9.84 -6.05 14.51
N ARG A 130 9.36 -6.18 13.29
CA ARG A 130 9.33 -5.12 12.28
C ARG A 130 7.94 -4.50 12.20
N GLN A 131 7.91 -3.20 11.92
CA GLN A 131 6.68 -2.43 11.75
C GLN A 131 6.57 -1.96 10.30
N PHE A 132 5.69 -2.56 9.53
CA PHE A 132 5.37 -2.11 8.19
C PHE A 132 3.97 -2.57 7.77
N GLU A 133 3.44 -1.94 6.73
CA GLU A 133 2.10 -2.19 6.25
C GLU A 133 2.09 -3.25 5.15
N TYR A 134 1.11 -4.13 5.20
CA TYR A 134 0.86 -5.14 4.19
C TYR A 134 -0.48 -4.90 3.53
N GLY A 135 -0.51 -5.00 2.20
CA GLY A 135 -1.73 -5.01 1.41
C GLY A 135 -1.87 -6.33 0.67
N TRP A 136 -2.98 -7.02 0.85
CA TRP A 136 -3.28 -8.25 0.13
C TRP A 136 -4.60 -8.13 -0.62
N THR A 137 -4.66 -8.73 -1.81
CA THR A 137 -5.85 -8.74 -2.65
C THR A 137 -6.05 -10.12 -3.25
N GLN A 138 -7.07 -10.84 -2.79
CA GLN A 138 -7.49 -12.14 -3.38
C GLN A 138 -6.34 -13.17 -3.48
N GLU A 139 -5.68 -13.43 -2.38
CA GLU A 139 -4.55 -14.36 -2.29
C GLU A 139 -4.86 -15.59 -1.46
N THR A 140 -4.02 -16.64 -1.60
CA THR A 140 -4.03 -17.75 -0.66
C THR A 140 -3.39 -17.33 0.66
N LEU A 141 -3.77 -17.97 1.76
CA LEU A 141 -3.12 -17.67 3.05
C LEU A 141 -1.63 -17.96 3.04
N LEU A 142 -1.18 -18.97 2.28
CA LEU A 142 0.24 -19.27 2.15
C LEU A 142 1.00 -18.14 1.43
N SER A 143 0.47 -17.63 0.33
CA SER A 143 1.07 -16.51 -0.40
C SER A 143 1.15 -15.26 0.47
N ALA A 144 0.05 -14.92 1.14
CA ALA A 144 0.02 -13.79 2.07
C ALA A 144 1.03 -13.95 3.22
N LEU A 145 1.15 -15.17 3.77
CA LEU A 145 2.09 -15.47 4.85
C LEU A 145 3.54 -15.30 4.40
N PHE A 146 3.90 -15.86 3.24
CA PHE A 146 5.27 -15.76 2.73
C PHE A 146 5.65 -14.32 2.40
N SER A 147 4.71 -13.52 1.90
CA SER A 147 4.96 -12.10 1.61
C SER A 147 5.29 -11.28 2.86
N ILE A 148 4.83 -11.69 4.05
CA ILE A 148 5.16 -11.00 5.31
C ILE A 148 6.66 -11.06 5.59
N ALA A 149 7.28 -12.19 5.32
CA ALA A 149 8.66 -12.44 5.65
C ALA A 149 9.64 -12.07 4.52
N THR A 150 9.18 -11.93 3.29
CA THR A 150 10.04 -11.60 2.13
C THR A 150 10.99 -10.41 2.36
N PRO A 151 10.59 -9.30 3.04
CA PRO A 151 11.51 -8.20 3.33
C PRO A 151 12.43 -8.44 4.53
N LEU A 152 12.32 -9.59 5.18
CA LEU A 152 13.16 -9.93 6.32
C LEU A 152 14.30 -10.81 5.82
N ALA A 153 15.45 -10.24 5.58
CA ALA A 153 16.66 -11.01 5.30
C ALA A 153 17.03 -11.90 6.50
N ASP A 154 17.78 -12.96 6.27
CA ASP A 154 18.21 -13.93 7.31
C ASP A 154 17.08 -14.55 8.13
N TYR A 155 15.99 -14.89 7.51
CA TYR A 155 14.87 -15.56 8.16
C TYR A 155 14.63 -16.95 7.57
N MET A 156 13.98 -17.81 8.36
CA MET A 156 13.43 -19.06 7.88
C MET A 156 12.12 -19.41 8.58
N TRP A 157 11.22 -19.99 7.81
CA TRP A 157 10.05 -20.65 8.35
C TRP A 157 10.43 -22.01 8.92
N VAL A 158 10.01 -22.27 10.15
CA VAL A 158 10.21 -23.54 10.84
C VAL A 158 8.86 -24.12 11.18
N THR A 159 8.64 -25.37 10.77
CA THR A 159 7.41 -26.12 10.99
C THR A 159 7.61 -27.15 12.09
N ASP A 160 6.54 -27.45 12.82
CA ASP A 160 6.47 -28.57 13.76
C ASP A 160 5.12 -29.26 13.59
N THR A 161 5.11 -30.38 12.90
CA THR A 161 3.92 -31.19 12.61
C THR A 161 3.73 -32.34 13.59
N SER A 162 4.57 -32.43 14.64
CA SER A 162 4.45 -33.45 15.69
C SER A 162 3.27 -33.21 16.62
N VAL A 163 2.80 -31.98 16.72
CA VAL A 163 1.67 -31.56 17.55
C VAL A 163 0.55 -30.98 16.68
N TYR A 164 -0.68 -30.99 17.20
CA TYR A 164 -1.81 -30.37 16.50
C TYR A 164 -2.58 -29.44 17.47
N PRO A 165 -2.96 -28.22 17.06
CA PRO A 165 -2.66 -27.58 15.77
C PRO A 165 -1.15 -27.50 15.51
N TRP A 166 -0.76 -27.63 14.22
CA TRP A 166 0.63 -27.57 13.81
C TRP A 166 1.22 -26.21 14.12
N ARG A 167 2.48 -26.19 14.46
CA ARG A 167 3.19 -24.98 14.85
C ARG A 167 4.00 -24.43 13.69
N LEU A 168 3.90 -23.13 13.49
CA LEU A 168 4.73 -22.38 12.57
C LEU A 168 5.53 -21.35 13.35
N SER A 169 6.81 -21.27 13.06
CA SER A 169 7.69 -20.25 13.65
C SER A 169 8.43 -19.50 12.54
N LEU A 170 8.71 -18.24 12.77
CA LEU A 170 9.60 -17.43 11.95
C LEU A 170 10.87 -17.17 12.75
N LYS A 171 11.97 -17.78 12.31
CA LYS A 171 13.24 -17.76 13.02
C LYS A 171 14.31 -17.01 12.24
N SER A 172 15.21 -16.36 12.96
CA SER A 172 16.43 -15.83 12.38
C SER A 172 17.42 -16.94 12.09
N ILE A 173 18.00 -16.92 10.89
CA ILE A 173 19.14 -17.80 10.56
C ILE A 173 20.35 -17.26 11.30
N GLY A 174 20.84 -18.03 12.28
CA GLY A 174 21.90 -17.58 13.18
C GLY A 174 23.28 -17.46 12.50
N LEU A 175 23.52 -16.35 11.83
CA LEU A 175 24.80 -16.08 11.13
C LEU A 175 26.03 -16.07 12.08
N GLY A 176 25.83 -15.85 13.37
CA GLY A 176 26.91 -15.84 14.37
C GLY A 176 27.16 -17.19 15.06
N GLN A 177 26.40 -18.25 14.75
CA GLN A 177 26.58 -19.56 15.38
C GLN A 177 27.80 -20.29 14.81
N LYS A 178 28.42 -21.15 15.62
CA LYS A 178 29.49 -22.01 15.13
C LYS A 178 28.95 -22.99 14.10
N PRO A 179 29.74 -23.35 13.06
CA PRO A 179 29.36 -24.40 12.12
C PRO A 179 29.04 -25.70 12.85
N GLN A 180 27.98 -26.36 12.45
CA GLN A 180 27.52 -27.63 12.99
C GLN A 180 27.89 -28.79 12.07
N LEU A 181 27.97 -28.54 10.75
CA LEU A 181 28.41 -29.49 9.74
C LEU A 181 29.73 -29.02 9.14
N TYR A 182 30.65 -29.96 8.97
CA TYR A 182 31.93 -29.73 8.31
C TYR A 182 32.01 -30.62 7.08
N VAL A 183 32.13 -30.02 5.90
CA VAL A 183 32.32 -30.73 4.64
C VAL A 183 33.73 -30.43 4.11
N ARG A 184 34.54 -31.45 4.00
CA ARG A 184 35.94 -31.30 3.65
C ARG A 184 36.35 -32.20 2.49
N SER A 185 37.09 -31.61 1.54
CA SER A 185 37.73 -32.34 0.44
C SER A 185 38.71 -33.39 1.00
N GLY A 186 38.69 -34.60 0.37
CA GLY A 186 39.49 -35.74 0.81
C GLY A 186 38.99 -36.42 2.10
N TRP A 187 37.85 -36.04 2.62
CA TRP A 187 37.22 -36.67 3.81
C TRP A 187 35.80 -37.13 3.50
N ASN A 188 34.82 -36.23 3.50
CA ASN A 188 33.41 -36.53 3.29
C ASN A 188 32.79 -35.80 2.07
N MET A 189 33.53 -34.93 1.39
CA MET A 189 33.06 -34.26 0.16
C MET A 189 33.17 -35.22 -1.03
N LEU A 190 32.04 -35.46 -1.68
CA LEU A 190 31.98 -36.29 -2.91
C LEU A 190 32.05 -35.44 -4.16
N SER A 191 31.34 -34.32 -4.17
CA SER A 191 31.37 -33.37 -5.28
C SER A 191 31.32 -31.94 -4.77
N TYR A 192 31.84 -31.02 -5.57
CA TYR A 192 31.88 -29.61 -5.28
C TYR A 192 31.67 -28.79 -6.54
N GLY A 193 30.63 -28.01 -6.58
CA GLY A 193 30.39 -27.01 -7.60
C GLY A 193 30.29 -25.62 -6.94
N SER A 194 30.84 -24.60 -7.56
CA SER A 194 30.74 -23.24 -7.07
C SER A 194 30.31 -22.28 -8.16
N GLY A 195 29.38 -21.40 -7.83
CA GLY A 195 28.96 -20.27 -8.65
C GLY A 195 29.10 -18.96 -7.87
N SER A 196 29.48 -17.88 -8.55
CA SER A 196 29.55 -16.55 -7.96
C SER A 196 28.92 -15.54 -8.90
N ASP A 197 28.00 -14.72 -8.37
CA ASP A 197 27.40 -13.60 -9.10
C ASP A 197 27.80 -12.26 -8.47
N PRO A 198 28.73 -11.52 -9.11
CA PRO A 198 29.17 -10.23 -8.60
C PRO A 198 28.23 -9.06 -8.98
N GLN A 199 27.20 -9.26 -9.81
CA GLN A 199 26.36 -8.17 -10.32
C GLN A 199 25.52 -7.48 -9.24
N GLN A 200 25.31 -8.15 -8.12
CA GLN A 200 24.50 -7.67 -7.03
C GLN A 200 25.29 -6.96 -5.92
N ILE A 201 26.59 -6.85 -6.04
CA ILE A 201 27.42 -6.21 -5.00
C ILE A 201 26.98 -4.76 -4.77
N CYS A 202 26.92 -4.38 -3.50
CA CYS A 202 26.64 -3.03 -3.03
C CYS A 202 27.51 -2.74 -1.81
N THR A 203 28.22 -1.62 -1.82
CA THR A 203 29.05 -1.17 -0.66
C THR A 203 28.50 0.09 -0.01
N ARG A 204 27.51 0.76 -0.65
CA ARG A 204 26.74 1.85 -0.05
C ARG A 204 25.27 1.74 -0.49
N LEU A 205 24.37 1.68 0.48
CA LEU A 205 22.95 1.50 0.26
C LEU A 205 22.17 2.73 0.71
N TYR A 206 21.29 3.24 -0.15
CA TYR A 206 20.33 4.29 0.13
C TYR A 206 18.94 3.66 0.32
N PRO A 207 18.52 3.39 1.56
CA PRO A 207 17.22 2.80 1.80
C PRO A 207 16.13 3.86 1.77
N LEU A 208 15.07 3.57 1.04
CA LEU A 208 13.89 4.39 0.91
C LEU A 208 12.66 3.58 1.31
N GLY A 209 11.85 4.13 2.20
CA GLY A 209 10.63 3.51 2.69
C GLY A 209 9.36 4.05 2.02
N TYR A 210 8.30 4.13 2.79
CA TYR A 210 6.97 4.60 2.39
C TYR A 210 7.00 6.01 1.81
N GLY A 211 6.15 6.29 0.83
CA GLY A 211 5.97 7.59 0.21
C GLY A 211 6.57 7.70 -1.19
N GLU A 212 6.56 8.90 -1.74
CA GLU A 212 7.07 9.24 -3.06
C GLU A 212 7.79 10.58 -3.08
N GLY A 213 8.82 10.69 -3.91
CA GLY A 213 9.54 11.93 -4.13
C GLY A 213 10.08 12.52 -2.81
N VAL A 214 9.75 13.77 -2.54
CA VAL A 214 10.20 14.46 -1.32
C VAL A 214 9.60 13.91 -0.03
N ASN A 215 8.57 13.08 -0.14
CA ASN A 215 7.88 12.45 0.99
C ASN A 215 8.34 11.04 1.26
N GLN A 216 9.27 10.56 0.50
CA GLN A 216 9.74 9.21 0.70
C GLN A 216 10.49 9.12 2.03
N LEU A 217 10.13 8.11 2.83
CA LEU A 217 10.78 7.86 4.10
C LEU A 217 12.25 7.55 3.89
N THR A 218 13.11 8.24 4.62
CA THR A 218 14.55 7.98 4.68
C THR A 218 14.98 7.63 6.09
N ILE A 219 16.17 7.10 6.23
CA ILE A 219 16.78 6.79 7.53
C ILE A 219 17.43 8.00 8.21
N LYS A 220 17.40 9.17 7.58
CA LYS A 220 18.13 10.38 8.00
C LYS A 220 17.89 10.76 9.46
N SER A 221 16.67 10.64 9.95
CA SER A 221 16.27 11.00 11.32
C SER A 221 16.87 10.11 12.41
N VAL A 222 17.24 8.87 12.05
CA VAL A 222 17.75 7.84 12.98
C VAL A 222 19.19 7.42 12.69
N ASN A 223 19.80 7.97 11.64
CA ASN A 223 21.14 7.63 11.17
C ASN A 223 22.08 8.85 11.16
N ASN A 224 22.08 9.64 12.22
CA ASN A 224 22.97 10.80 12.39
C ASN A 224 22.93 11.81 11.23
N GLY A 225 21.79 11.95 10.56
CA GLY A 225 21.60 12.84 9.42
C GLY A 225 22.07 12.29 8.08
N LEU A 226 22.57 11.06 8.02
CA LEU A 226 22.97 10.39 6.78
C LEU A 226 21.78 9.64 6.17
N GLU A 227 21.65 9.73 4.85
CA GLU A 227 20.57 9.06 4.08
C GLU A 227 21.01 7.69 3.55
N TYR A 228 22.21 7.26 3.84
CA TYR A 228 22.78 6.00 3.40
C TYR A 228 23.46 5.25 4.56
N ILE A 229 23.66 3.96 4.35
CA ILE A 229 24.55 3.11 5.15
C ILE A 229 25.68 2.59 4.26
N GLN A 230 26.81 2.29 4.86
CA GLN A 230 28.02 1.90 4.14
C GLN A 230 28.65 0.67 4.76
N SER A 231 29.19 -0.19 3.92
CA SER A 231 29.95 -1.37 4.35
C SER A 231 31.26 -0.96 5.03
N PRO A 232 31.86 -1.84 5.86
CA PRO A 232 33.21 -1.66 6.39
C PRO A 232 34.23 -1.34 5.29
N GLN A 233 35.27 -0.62 5.65
CA GLN A 233 36.26 -0.11 4.69
C GLN A 233 36.93 -1.24 3.87
N GLU A 234 37.10 -2.41 4.47
CA GLU A 234 37.67 -3.60 3.80
C GLU A 234 36.92 -4.02 2.52
N TYR A 235 35.59 -3.90 2.50
CA TYR A 235 34.78 -4.19 1.32
C TYR A 235 34.91 -3.11 0.25
N ILE A 236 35.03 -1.86 0.67
CA ILE A 236 35.24 -0.74 -0.24
C ILE A 236 36.61 -0.84 -0.89
N ASP A 237 37.63 -1.19 -0.12
CA ASP A 237 38.99 -1.39 -0.64
C ASP A 237 39.03 -2.57 -1.62
N LYS A 238 38.22 -3.59 -1.38
CA LYS A 238 38.16 -4.81 -2.22
C LYS A 238 37.35 -4.62 -3.50
N TYR A 239 36.21 -3.97 -3.44
CA TYR A 239 35.23 -3.91 -4.53
C TYR A 239 35.01 -2.49 -5.07
N GLY A 240 35.51 -1.47 -4.39
CA GLY A 240 35.21 -0.08 -4.68
C GLY A 240 33.94 0.41 -4.02
N LEU A 241 33.64 1.68 -4.22
CA LEU A 241 32.41 2.29 -3.77
C LEU A 241 31.31 2.04 -4.80
N ILE A 242 30.39 1.13 -4.50
CA ILE A 242 29.27 0.75 -5.35
C ILE A 242 27.98 1.13 -4.64
N GLU A 243 27.30 2.13 -5.19
CA GLU A 243 26.08 2.69 -4.61
C GLU A 243 24.83 2.06 -5.22
N ARG A 244 23.84 1.76 -4.38
CA ARG A 244 22.52 1.31 -4.81
C ARG A 244 21.42 1.97 -4.02
N ILE A 245 20.25 2.11 -4.64
CA ILE A 245 19.02 2.53 -4.01
C ILE A 245 18.18 1.27 -3.78
N TRP A 246 17.72 1.11 -2.53
CA TRP A 246 16.79 0.06 -2.16
C TRP A 246 15.47 0.69 -1.71
N ILE A 247 14.40 0.39 -2.40
CA ILE A 247 13.08 0.94 -2.12
C ILE A 247 12.19 -0.18 -1.60
N ASP A 248 11.71 -0.02 -0.36
CA ASP A 248 10.69 -0.89 0.21
C ASP A 248 9.63 -0.04 0.92
N ARG A 249 8.55 0.24 0.22
CA ARG A 249 7.47 1.12 0.69
C ARG A 249 6.64 0.54 1.84
N ARG A 250 6.88 -0.70 2.23
CA ARG A 250 6.24 -1.33 3.40
C ARG A 250 6.74 -0.76 4.72
N TYR A 251 7.93 -0.19 4.74
CA TYR A 251 8.50 0.42 5.94
C TYR A 251 7.98 1.84 6.13
N GLU A 252 7.21 2.06 7.19
CA GLU A 252 6.73 3.37 7.62
C GLU A 252 7.52 3.95 8.81
N ASP A 253 8.36 3.13 9.47
CA ASP A 253 9.21 3.51 10.59
C ASP A 253 10.67 3.59 10.18
N PRO A 254 11.36 4.73 10.41
CA PRO A 254 12.76 4.91 10.00
C PRO A 254 13.73 3.93 10.69
N ALA A 255 13.46 3.55 11.94
CA ALA A 255 14.35 2.65 12.67
C ALA A 255 14.23 1.20 12.15
N SER A 256 13.01 0.78 11.81
CA SER A 256 12.76 -0.50 11.15
C SER A 256 13.40 -0.55 9.76
N LEU A 257 13.29 0.54 8.99
CA LEU A 257 13.94 0.67 7.69
C LEU A 257 15.47 0.58 7.81
N LEU A 258 16.07 1.31 8.77
CA LEU A 258 17.51 1.27 9.02
C LEU A 258 17.98 -0.15 9.37
N SER A 259 17.28 -0.80 10.27
CA SER A 259 17.63 -2.16 10.71
C SER A 259 17.55 -3.18 9.55
N ALA A 260 16.51 -3.08 8.71
CA ALA A 260 16.39 -3.93 7.53
C ALA A 260 17.46 -3.62 6.48
N ALA A 261 17.77 -2.34 6.29
CA ALA A 261 18.82 -1.92 5.37
C ALA A 261 20.20 -2.42 5.78
N GLN A 262 20.52 -2.45 7.07
CA GLN A 262 21.78 -3.01 7.58
C GLN A 262 21.91 -4.51 7.25
N VAL A 263 20.83 -5.27 7.42
CA VAL A 263 20.81 -6.69 7.05
C VAL A 263 20.99 -6.84 5.54
N MET A 264 20.25 -6.05 4.75
CA MET A 264 20.34 -6.06 3.29
C MET A 264 21.76 -5.69 2.80
N LEU A 265 22.40 -4.68 3.40
CA LEU A 265 23.77 -4.30 3.04
C LEU A 265 24.76 -5.41 3.37
N ASN A 266 24.63 -6.06 4.53
CA ASN A 266 25.47 -7.21 4.90
C ASN A 266 25.35 -8.36 3.90
N GLU A 267 24.18 -8.56 3.33
CA GLU A 267 24.00 -9.53 2.26
C GLU A 267 24.61 -9.10 0.94
N LEU A 268 24.51 -7.81 0.58
CA LEU A 268 24.92 -7.29 -0.71
C LEU A 268 26.40 -6.93 -0.79
N GLN A 269 27.11 -6.81 0.34
CA GLN A 269 28.52 -6.43 0.37
C GLN A 269 29.47 -7.50 -0.17
N ASP A 270 29.04 -8.76 -0.19
CA ASP A 270 29.76 -9.87 -0.82
C ASP A 270 28.99 -10.41 -2.02
N PRO A 271 29.69 -10.95 -3.04
CA PRO A 271 29.01 -11.60 -4.14
C PRO A 271 28.20 -12.81 -3.64
N LEU A 272 27.10 -13.06 -4.31
CA LEU A 272 26.37 -14.29 -4.07
C LEU A 272 27.29 -15.48 -4.37
N GLN A 273 27.47 -16.32 -3.39
CA GLN A 273 28.20 -17.58 -3.53
C GLN A 273 27.23 -18.72 -3.27
N GLN A 274 27.11 -19.60 -4.24
CA GLN A 274 26.31 -20.81 -4.14
C GLN A 274 27.22 -22.01 -4.39
N PHE A 275 27.08 -23.01 -3.54
CA PHE A 275 27.85 -24.24 -3.63
C PHE A 275 26.90 -25.42 -3.67
N GLU A 276 27.03 -26.25 -4.69
CA GLU A 276 26.37 -27.55 -4.76
C GLU A 276 27.34 -28.60 -4.26
N ILE A 277 26.97 -29.32 -3.23
CA ILE A 277 27.84 -30.27 -2.57
C ILE A 277 27.11 -31.59 -2.39
N SER A 278 27.73 -32.66 -2.86
CA SER A 278 27.39 -34.01 -2.41
C SER A 278 28.41 -34.44 -1.37
N PHE A 279 27.95 -35.02 -0.31
CA PHE A 279 28.82 -35.48 0.79
C PHE A 279 28.42 -36.89 1.25
N ALA A 280 29.39 -37.64 1.71
CA ALA A 280 29.13 -38.90 2.35
C ALA A 280 28.84 -38.70 3.82
N GLU A 281 27.77 -39.26 4.29
CA GLU A 281 27.53 -39.37 5.72
C GLU A 281 28.48 -40.42 6.30
N LEU A 282 29.30 -39.98 7.23
CA LEU A 282 30.23 -40.86 7.93
C LEU A 282 29.64 -41.42 9.22
N ASP A 283 28.59 -40.78 9.72
CA ASP A 283 27.88 -41.15 10.94
C ASP A 283 26.42 -40.72 10.84
N GLU A 284 25.48 -41.46 11.46
CA GLU A 284 24.05 -41.06 11.54
C GLU A 284 23.84 -39.67 12.15
N SER A 285 24.80 -39.14 12.92
CA SER A 285 24.78 -37.79 13.46
C SER A 285 24.92 -36.73 12.40
N ASP A 286 25.60 -37.01 11.27
CA ASP A 286 25.84 -36.04 10.20
C ASP A 286 24.53 -35.62 9.51
N TYR A 287 23.59 -36.56 9.29
CA TYR A 287 22.27 -36.29 8.76
C TYR A 287 21.45 -35.34 9.64
N ASN A 288 21.46 -35.59 10.94
CA ASN A 288 20.74 -34.75 11.90
C ASN A 288 21.29 -33.30 11.94
N VAL A 289 22.51 -33.11 11.46
CA VAL A 289 23.18 -31.82 11.39
C VAL A 289 22.96 -31.15 10.03
N ALA A 290 22.85 -31.92 8.93
CA ALA A 290 22.62 -31.41 7.58
C ALA A 290 21.15 -31.04 7.35
N GLN A 291 20.61 -30.14 8.15
CA GLN A 291 19.23 -29.67 8.03
C GLN A 291 19.18 -28.24 7.47
N ILE A 292 18.05 -27.88 6.85
CA ILE A 292 17.81 -26.53 6.35
C ILE A 292 18.10 -25.47 7.42
N GLY A 293 18.83 -24.42 7.04
CA GLY A 293 19.23 -23.31 7.92
C GLY A 293 20.41 -23.61 8.86
N LYS A 294 20.93 -24.84 8.88
CA LYS A 294 22.11 -25.18 9.69
C LYS A 294 23.39 -24.66 9.09
N ARG A 295 24.31 -24.24 9.96
CA ARG A 295 25.61 -23.70 9.55
C ARG A 295 26.54 -24.82 9.10
N VAL A 296 27.16 -24.60 7.95
CA VAL A 296 28.11 -25.52 7.32
C VAL A 296 29.44 -24.82 7.13
N ARG A 297 30.53 -25.48 7.45
CA ARG A 297 31.86 -25.08 7.04
C ARG A 297 32.37 -25.97 5.94
N ILE A 298 32.66 -25.35 4.80
CA ILE A 298 33.23 -26.00 3.62
C ILE A 298 34.73 -25.77 3.63
N LEU A 299 35.49 -26.84 3.50
CA LEU A 299 36.94 -26.81 3.41
C LEU A 299 37.37 -27.51 2.10
N GLN A 300 37.58 -26.71 1.07
CA GLN A 300 38.09 -27.22 -0.21
C GLN A 300 39.58 -26.91 -0.33
N THR A 301 40.40 -27.91 0.00
CA THR A 301 41.85 -27.76 0.15
C THR A 301 42.56 -27.49 -1.17
N GLU A 302 42.11 -28.12 -2.28
CA GLU A 302 42.72 -27.95 -3.59
C GLU A 302 42.54 -26.54 -4.15
N LEU A 303 41.45 -25.87 -3.81
CA LEU A 303 41.15 -24.50 -4.25
C LEU A 303 41.51 -23.46 -3.16
N GLY A 304 41.98 -23.92 -2.00
CA GLY A 304 42.28 -23.03 -0.87
C GLY A 304 41.04 -22.33 -0.33
N THR A 305 39.83 -22.87 -0.55
CA THR A 305 38.57 -22.24 -0.20
C THR A 305 38.09 -22.72 1.16
N GLN A 306 37.84 -21.78 2.05
CA GLN A 306 37.12 -22.03 3.31
C GLN A 306 35.95 -21.07 3.38
N VAL A 307 34.75 -21.61 3.48
CA VAL A 307 33.50 -20.82 3.54
C VAL A 307 32.63 -21.30 4.68
N ASP A 308 32.12 -20.37 5.45
CA ASP A 308 31.09 -20.59 6.46
C ASP A 308 29.75 -20.10 5.91
N THR A 309 28.80 -20.99 5.76
CA THR A 309 27.51 -20.72 5.12
C THR A 309 26.41 -21.55 5.78
N TYR A 310 25.22 -21.64 5.20
CA TYR A 310 24.14 -22.46 5.71
C TYR A 310 23.48 -23.28 4.59
N VAL A 311 22.81 -24.36 4.99
CA VAL A 311 22.08 -25.24 4.06
C VAL A 311 20.82 -24.52 3.58
N THR A 312 20.71 -24.26 2.28
CA THR A 312 19.53 -23.65 1.66
C THR A 312 18.59 -24.66 1.05
N GLU A 313 19.14 -25.74 0.49
CA GLU A 313 18.35 -26.83 -0.09
C GLU A 313 18.95 -28.17 0.32
N LEU A 314 18.09 -29.16 0.54
CA LEU A 314 18.45 -30.53 0.87
C LEU A 314 17.58 -31.48 0.05
N THR A 315 18.20 -32.30 -0.77
CA THR A 315 17.56 -33.45 -1.42
C THR A 315 18.10 -34.71 -0.75
N TYR A 316 17.26 -35.35 0.04
CA TYR A 316 17.67 -36.53 0.81
C TYR A 316 17.01 -37.78 0.26
N LYS A 317 17.84 -38.76 -0.12
CA LYS A 317 17.42 -40.06 -0.64
C LYS A 317 17.64 -41.12 0.44
N TYR A 318 16.56 -41.56 1.05
CA TYR A 318 16.63 -42.48 2.19
C TYR A 318 17.14 -43.88 1.82
N ASP A 319 16.94 -44.30 0.56
CA ASP A 319 17.37 -45.61 0.07
C ASP A 319 18.76 -45.58 -0.58
N ASP A 320 19.26 -44.38 -0.90
CA ASP A 320 20.56 -44.14 -1.53
C ASP A 320 21.19 -42.85 -0.99
N VAL A 321 21.57 -42.90 0.27
CA VAL A 321 22.12 -41.75 1.02
C VAL A 321 23.30 -41.08 0.30
N PRO A 322 24.26 -41.83 -0.31
CA PRO A 322 25.37 -41.22 -1.06
C PRO A 322 24.95 -40.33 -2.22
N SER A 323 23.77 -40.55 -2.78
CA SER A 323 23.21 -39.72 -3.85
C SER A 323 22.45 -38.49 -3.34
N SER A 324 22.38 -38.28 -2.04
CA SER A 324 21.79 -37.09 -1.42
C SER A 324 22.67 -35.87 -1.68
N LYS A 325 22.02 -34.70 -1.78
CA LYS A 325 22.70 -33.44 -2.11
C LYS A 325 22.28 -32.35 -1.15
N ILE A 326 23.22 -31.47 -0.84
CA ILE A 326 22.94 -30.20 -0.21
C ILE A 326 23.36 -29.06 -1.13
N ILE A 327 22.54 -28.02 -1.16
CA ILE A 327 22.93 -26.74 -1.71
C ILE A 327 23.10 -25.81 -0.51
N VAL A 328 24.26 -25.16 -0.50
CA VAL A 328 24.59 -24.20 0.53
C VAL A 328 24.92 -22.86 -0.13
N ALA A 329 24.48 -21.78 0.45
CA ALA A 329 24.73 -20.46 -0.08
C ALA A 329 24.95 -19.48 1.06
N ASN A 330 25.67 -18.42 0.79
CA ASN A 330 25.75 -17.28 1.71
C ASN A 330 24.47 -16.44 1.70
N LYS A 331 23.57 -16.72 0.75
CA LYS A 331 22.27 -16.08 0.60
C LYS A 331 21.25 -17.08 0.09
N SER A 332 20.01 -16.92 0.48
CA SER A 332 18.90 -17.67 -0.14
C SER A 332 18.64 -17.10 -1.53
N THR A 333 18.99 -17.87 -2.57
CA THR A 333 18.61 -17.54 -3.95
C THR A 333 17.58 -18.54 -4.41
N ASP A 334 16.38 -18.07 -4.56
CA ASP A 334 15.34 -18.82 -5.24
C ASP A 334 14.89 -18.05 -6.47
N ILE A 335 14.84 -18.73 -7.63
CA ILE A 335 14.15 -18.21 -8.80
C ILE A 335 12.68 -17.94 -8.47
N ALA A 336 12.09 -18.79 -7.62
CA ALA A 336 10.74 -18.57 -7.10
C ALA A 336 10.67 -17.33 -6.19
N SER A 337 11.68 -17.05 -5.38
CA SER A 337 11.73 -15.81 -4.59
C SER A 337 11.92 -14.59 -5.48
N SER A 338 12.68 -14.70 -6.56
CA SER A 338 12.82 -13.60 -7.53
C SER A 338 11.51 -13.32 -8.28
N VAL A 339 10.74 -14.36 -8.62
CA VAL A 339 9.41 -14.21 -9.24
C VAL A 339 8.39 -13.75 -8.21
N ALA A 340 8.42 -14.27 -6.99
CA ALA A 340 7.59 -13.82 -5.89
C ALA A 340 7.90 -12.37 -5.51
N ASP A 341 9.17 -12.00 -5.44
CA ASP A 341 9.62 -10.62 -5.22
C ASP A 341 9.13 -9.68 -6.33
N MET A 342 9.17 -10.12 -7.58
CA MET A 342 8.64 -9.34 -8.70
C MET A 342 7.12 -9.18 -8.61
N ALA A 343 6.40 -10.25 -8.28
CA ALA A 343 4.96 -10.21 -8.05
C ALA A 343 4.59 -9.36 -6.83
N ASP A 344 5.36 -9.47 -5.74
CA ASP A 344 5.21 -8.67 -4.54
C ASP A 344 5.51 -7.18 -4.80
N ARG A 345 6.58 -6.87 -5.53
CA ARG A 345 6.88 -5.49 -5.95
C ARG A 345 5.76 -4.93 -6.80
N GLN A 346 5.28 -5.68 -7.77
CA GLN A 346 4.19 -5.26 -8.64
C GLN A 346 2.88 -5.06 -7.85
N ARG A 347 2.60 -5.91 -6.88
CA ARG A 347 1.48 -5.79 -5.96
C ARG A 347 1.61 -4.58 -5.04
N ILE A 348 2.80 -4.39 -4.47
CA ILE A 348 3.12 -3.23 -3.63
C ILE A 348 2.97 -1.95 -4.46
N GLU A 349 3.53 -1.91 -5.66
CA GLU A 349 3.35 -0.77 -6.57
C GLU A 349 1.88 -0.53 -6.91
N GLN A 350 1.09 -1.57 -7.13
CA GLN A 350 -0.35 -1.43 -7.38
C GLN A 350 -1.12 -0.93 -6.14
N ALA A 351 -0.81 -1.44 -4.95
CA ALA A 351 -1.42 -1.00 -3.71
C ALA A 351 -1.08 0.45 -3.37
N TYR A 352 0.15 0.85 -3.66
CA TYR A 352 0.62 2.23 -3.42
C TYR A 352 0.37 3.18 -4.60
N ALA A 353 0.09 2.68 -5.80
CA ALA A 353 -0.39 3.49 -6.93
C ALA A 353 -1.76 4.13 -6.67
N GLN A 354 -2.45 3.74 -5.61
CA GLN A 354 -3.68 4.40 -5.16
C GLN A 354 -3.42 5.72 -4.42
N GLY A 355 -2.16 6.01 -4.07
CA GLY A 355 -1.74 7.28 -3.52
C GLY A 355 -1.12 8.18 -4.60
N ALA A 356 -1.41 9.47 -4.57
CA ALA A 356 -0.81 10.45 -5.46
C ALA A 356 -0.45 11.73 -4.72
N THR A 357 0.65 12.34 -5.12
CA THR A 357 0.95 13.70 -4.69
C THR A 357 0.02 14.65 -5.45
N GLN A 358 -0.88 15.29 -4.73
CA GLN A 358 -1.83 16.24 -5.29
C GLN A 358 -1.36 17.66 -5.01
N LEU A 359 -1.62 18.53 -5.98
CA LEU A 359 -1.39 19.95 -5.89
C LEU A 359 -2.74 20.68 -5.88
N TYR A 360 -3.03 21.38 -4.80
CA TYR A 360 -4.19 22.27 -4.70
C TYR A 360 -3.70 23.70 -4.78
N SER A 361 -4.43 24.53 -5.51
CA SER A 361 -4.17 25.95 -5.57
C SER A 361 -5.45 26.74 -5.27
N GLN A 362 -5.29 27.81 -4.53
CA GLN A 362 -6.38 28.74 -4.21
C GLN A 362 -5.83 30.16 -4.28
N SER A 363 -6.62 31.07 -4.87
CA SER A 363 -6.27 32.47 -4.97
C SER A 363 -7.32 33.34 -4.31
N LEU A 364 -6.89 34.37 -3.64
CA LEU A 364 -7.74 35.42 -3.06
C LEU A 364 -7.20 36.78 -3.44
N GLN A 365 -8.12 37.68 -3.76
CA GLN A 365 -7.81 39.09 -3.96
C GLN A 365 -8.80 39.91 -3.15
N ALA A 366 -8.30 40.75 -2.26
CA ALA A 366 -9.14 41.54 -1.38
C ALA A 366 -8.53 42.93 -1.12
N ASN A 367 -9.42 43.91 -0.95
CA ASN A 367 -9.09 45.19 -0.33
C ASN A 367 -9.18 45.02 1.18
N CYS A 368 -8.20 45.47 1.91
CA CYS A 368 -8.09 45.30 3.33
C CYS A 368 -7.32 46.44 4.01
N ASP A 369 -7.37 46.45 5.33
CA ASP A 369 -6.65 47.39 6.18
C ASP A 369 -6.08 46.72 7.44
N SER A 370 -5.55 47.48 8.36
CA SER A 370 -4.94 46.97 9.61
C SER A 370 -5.95 46.34 10.59
N GLN A 371 -7.26 46.61 10.41
CA GLN A 371 -8.32 46.09 11.24
C GLN A 371 -9.07 44.92 10.57
N ASN A 372 -9.26 45.04 9.26
CA ASN A 372 -9.98 44.09 8.42
C ASN A 372 -9.01 43.46 7.43
N GLY A 373 -8.48 42.31 7.79
CA GLY A 373 -7.51 41.58 7.00
C GLY A 373 -8.11 40.81 5.83
N ALA A 374 -7.29 40.42 4.90
CA ALA A 374 -7.65 39.47 3.84
C ALA A 374 -7.59 38.04 4.41
N VAL A 375 -8.74 37.40 4.54
CA VAL A 375 -8.88 36.07 5.12
C VAL A 375 -9.06 35.04 4.00
N MET A 376 -8.26 34.01 4.01
CA MET A 376 -8.37 32.85 3.14
C MET A 376 -8.54 31.59 3.98
N ASP A 377 -9.69 30.96 3.84
CA ASP A 377 -9.96 29.66 4.46
C ASP A 377 -9.71 28.54 3.45
N PHE A 378 -9.09 27.47 3.90
CA PHE A 378 -8.83 26.30 3.09
C PHE A 378 -8.98 25.03 3.90
N TYR A 379 -9.33 23.95 3.22
CA TYR A 379 -9.57 22.67 3.83
C TYR A 379 -8.46 21.68 3.45
N LEU A 380 -7.88 21.02 4.44
CA LEU A 380 -6.98 19.90 4.23
C LEU A 380 -7.75 18.60 4.40
N PRO A 381 -7.91 17.79 3.35
CA PRO A 381 -8.62 16.53 3.40
C PRO A 381 -8.06 15.55 4.46
N GLU A 382 -8.92 14.75 5.06
CA GLU A 382 -8.51 13.77 6.07
C GLU A 382 -7.66 12.65 5.48
N ASP A 383 -7.93 12.29 4.23
CA ASP A 383 -7.20 11.30 3.45
C ASP A 383 -5.82 11.77 2.97
N MET A 384 -5.48 13.05 3.19
CA MET A 384 -4.13 13.56 2.96
C MET A 384 -3.18 13.02 4.04
N ARG A 385 -2.41 12.02 3.70
CA ARG A 385 -1.48 11.35 4.64
C ARG A 385 -0.31 12.23 5.05
N ILE A 386 0.26 12.94 4.11
CA ILE A 386 1.40 13.81 4.32
C ILE A 386 1.14 15.15 3.66
N VAL A 387 1.34 16.22 4.40
CA VAL A 387 1.38 17.58 3.86
C VAL A 387 2.84 17.94 3.61
N ASN A 388 3.19 18.07 2.34
CA ASN A 388 4.57 18.30 1.94
C ASN A 388 5.00 19.74 2.08
N LYS A 389 4.15 20.63 1.55
CA LYS A 389 4.44 22.04 1.48
C LYS A 389 3.14 22.82 1.38
N ILE A 390 3.03 23.89 2.13
CA ILE A 390 1.99 24.88 1.97
C ILE A 390 2.69 26.22 1.79
N VAL A 391 2.58 26.78 0.60
CA VAL A 391 3.24 28.02 0.22
C VAL A 391 2.20 29.03 -0.19
N ALA A 392 2.32 30.25 0.29
CA ALA A 392 1.53 31.37 -0.15
C ALA A 392 2.44 32.45 -0.76
N LYS A 393 2.16 32.81 -2.01
CA LYS A 393 2.68 34.03 -2.63
C LYS A 393 1.77 35.18 -2.24
N VAL A 394 2.29 36.09 -1.44
CA VAL A 394 1.54 37.25 -0.94
C VAL A 394 2.08 38.52 -1.60
N ARG A 395 1.17 39.27 -2.22
CA ARG A 395 1.46 40.58 -2.76
C ARG A 395 0.55 41.61 -2.13
N VAL A 396 1.12 42.66 -1.60
CA VAL A 396 0.43 43.75 -0.93
C VAL A 396 0.69 45.04 -1.70
N GLY A 397 -0.33 45.54 -2.34
CA GLY A 397 -0.28 46.79 -3.11
C GLY A 397 -1.20 47.86 -2.52
N SER A 398 -1.23 49.01 -3.10
CA SER A 398 -2.12 50.07 -2.69
C SER A 398 -3.58 49.68 -2.88
N PHE A 399 -4.44 50.09 -1.95
CA PHE A 399 -5.87 49.91 -2.00
C PHE A 399 -6.43 50.49 -3.32
N ARG A 400 -7.31 49.78 -3.96
CA ARG A 400 -7.93 50.16 -5.23
C ARG A 400 -9.38 50.59 -5.01
N ALA A 401 -9.70 51.82 -5.35
CA ALA A 401 -11.04 52.33 -5.40
C ALA A 401 -11.44 52.68 -6.82
N TYR A 402 -12.68 52.42 -7.19
CA TYR A 402 -13.21 52.68 -8.53
C TYR A 402 -13.95 54.04 -8.63
N SER A 403 -14.04 54.73 -7.53
CA SER A 403 -14.67 56.03 -7.45
C SER A 403 -14.10 56.89 -6.32
N LYS A 404 -14.15 58.18 -6.48
CA LYS A 404 -13.73 59.14 -5.49
C LYS A 404 -14.85 60.16 -5.27
N ALA A 405 -15.23 60.37 -4.02
CA ALA A 405 -16.12 61.48 -3.69
C ALA A 405 -15.37 62.83 -3.79
N THR A 406 -15.94 63.78 -4.45
CA THR A 406 -15.27 65.05 -4.78
C THR A 406 -15.66 66.22 -3.93
N LYS A 407 -16.77 66.14 -3.22
CA LYS A 407 -17.24 67.24 -2.35
C LYS A 407 -18.05 66.75 -1.16
N ALA A 408 -17.89 67.43 -0.02
CA ALA A 408 -18.81 67.35 1.08
C ALA A 408 -19.90 68.43 0.92
N ALA A 409 -21.14 68.03 0.99
CA ALA A 409 -22.26 68.95 0.90
C ALA A 409 -22.70 69.42 2.31
N GLU A 410 -23.31 70.58 2.34
CA GLU A 410 -23.84 71.12 3.61
C GLU A 410 -25.07 70.33 4.12
N SER A 411 -25.21 70.22 5.42
CA SER A 411 -26.34 69.54 6.01
C SER A 411 -27.65 70.28 5.81
N LYS A 412 -28.64 69.60 5.24
CA LYS A 412 -29.98 70.16 5.05
C LYS A 412 -30.99 69.39 5.92
N VAL A 413 -31.67 70.08 6.77
CA VAL A 413 -32.80 69.49 7.47
C VAL A 413 -34.01 69.46 6.54
N VAL A 414 -34.45 68.28 6.20
CA VAL A 414 -35.69 68.08 5.46
C VAL A 414 -36.76 67.70 6.50
N SER A 415 -37.67 68.56 6.75
CA SER A 415 -38.83 68.21 7.58
C SER A 415 -39.74 67.30 6.76
N SER A 416 -40.00 66.15 7.28
CA SER A 416 -40.89 65.19 6.62
C SER A 416 -42.35 65.62 6.85
N THR A 417 -43.11 65.46 5.81
CA THR A 417 -44.56 65.53 5.90
C THR A 417 -45.10 64.38 6.71
N THR A 418 -46.03 64.70 7.58
CA THR A 418 -46.78 63.71 8.36
C THR A 418 -47.50 62.76 7.43
N ALA A 419 -47.11 61.56 7.41
CA ALA A 419 -47.86 60.54 6.71
C ALA A 419 -49.08 60.16 7.53
N SER A 420 -50.26 60.38 6.98
CA SER A 420 -51.49 59.83 7.58
C SER A 420 -51.40 58.31 7.63
N GLN A 421 -52.03 57.73 8.61
CA GLN A 421 -52.12 56.28 8.76
C GLN A 421 -52.61 55.68 7.45
N LYS A 422 -51.80 54.86 6.89
CA LYS A 422 -52.15 54.06 5.68
C LYS A 422 -52.05 52.60 5.99
N THR A 423 -53.14 51.88 5.75
CA THR A 423 -53.17 50.44 5.80
C THR A 423 -52.85 49.93 4.38
N TYR A 424 -51.82 49.19 4.26
CA TYR A 424 -51.50 48.51 3.03
C TYR A 424 -51.88 47.03 3.16
N SER A 425 -52.78 46.55 2.33
CA SER A 425 -53.02 45.13 2.18
C SER A 425 -52.19 44.59 0.99
N SER A 426 -51.36 43.65 1.23
CA SER A 426 -50.72 42.91 0.14
C SER A 426 -51.73 41.90 -0.41
N THR A 427 -52.21 42.14 -1.63
CA THR A 427 -53.20 41.29 -2.29
C THR A 427 -52.58 40.13 -3.07
N SER A 428 -51.33 39.95 -3.00
CA SER A 428 -50.67 38.95 -3.86
C SER A 428 -49.55 38.19 -3.19
N GLY A 429 -49.76 37.82 -1.93
CA GLY A 429 -48.91 36.84 -1.30
C GLY A 429 -49.56 35.47 -1.36
N GLY A 430 -49.10 34.57 -2.14
CA GLY A 430 -49.67 33.25 -2.28
C GLY A 430 -50.79 33.16 -3.33
N GLY A 431 -51.24 31.99 -3.60
CA GLY A 431 -52.33 31.71 -4.58
C GLY A 431 -51.86 31.48 -6.00
N SER A 432 -50.59 31.56 -6.28
CA SER A 432 -50.04 31.09 -7.55
C SER A 432 -49.40 29.69 -7.37
N THR A 433 -49.86 28.80 -8.18
CA THR A 433 -49.15 27.53 -8.32
C THR A 433 -47.97 27.76 -9.22
N SER A 434 -46.80 27.76 -8.65
CA SER A 434 -45.59 27.81 -9.47
C SER A 434 -45.21 26.36 -9.73
N THR A 435 -45.41 25.96 -10.96
CA THR A 435 -44.82 24.73 -11.46
C THR A 435 -43.39 25.00 -11.79
N THR A 436 -42.49 24.34 -11.09
CA THR A 436 -41.10 24.30 -11.54
C THR A 436 -41.09 23.42 -12.78
N SER A 437 -41.09 24.06 -13.95
CA SER A 437 -40.84 23.36 -15.18
C SER A 437 -39.46 22.77 -15.12
N SER A 438 -39.37 21.48 -15.37
CA SER A 438 -38.12 20.74 -15.45
C SER A 438 -37.35 20.58 -14.14
N GLY A 439 -38.04 20.21 -13.07
CA GLY A 439 -37.35 19.54 -11.99
C GLY A 439 -36.65 18.32 -12.56
N GLY A 440 -35.43 18.14 -12.32
CA GLY A 440 -34.61 17.08 -12.91
C GLY A 440 -33.83 17.50 -14.13
N GLY A 441 -34.32 18.37 -14.98
CA GLY A 441 -33.56 18.70 -16.17
C GLY A 441 -32.85 20.05 -16.11
N GLN A 442 -33.33 20.93 -15.27
CA GLN A 442 -32.95 22.30 -15.45
C GLN A 442 -32.69 23.09 -14.20
N THR A 443 -33.09 22.55 -13.13
CA THR A 443 -33.07 23.30 -11.89
C THR A 443 -31.71 23.60 -11.41
N SER A 444 -30.80 22.92 -11.91
CA SER A 444 -29.43 23.23 -11.61
C SER A 444 -28.64 22.90 -12.85
N GLY A 445 -27.72 23.71 -13.15
CA GLY A 445 -26.63 23.31 -13.98
C GLY A 445 -26.04 21.96 -13.55
N ALA A 446 -26.31 21.54 -12.32
CA ALA A 446 -25.94 20.27 -11.75
C ALA A 446 -26.59 19.07 -12.43
N THR A 447 -27.90 19.10 -12.72
CA THR A 447 -28.55 18.02 -13.45
C THR A 447 -28.08 17.93 -14.88
N THR A 448 -27.76 19.03 -15.47
CA THR A 448 -27.17 19.07 -16.80
C THR A 448 -25.73 18.60 -16.77
N LEU A 449 -25.02 18.92 -15.71
CA LEU A 449 -23.66 18.46 -15.49
C LEU A 449 -23.60 16.95 -15.25
N GLU A 450 -24.48 16.42 -14.45
CA GLU A 450 -24.53 14.98 -14.20
C GLU A 450 -24.83 14.21 -15.46
N SER A 451 -25.79 14.68 -16.24
CA SER A 451 -26.08 14.01 -17.48
C SER A 451 -24.98 14.19 -18.52
N SER A 452 -24.30 15.31 -18.50
CA SER A 452 -23.31 15.61 -19.54
C SER A 452 -21.94 15.05 -19.22
N ASN A 453 -21.52 15.10 -17.99
CA ASN A 453 -20.14 14.72 -17.69
C ASN A 453 -19.99 13.22 -17.42
N VAL A 454 -20.95 12.64 -16.81
CA VAL A 454 -20.79 11.24 -16.45
C VAL A 454 -21.08 10.35 -17.64
N LEU A 455 -22.17 10.60 -18.26
CA LEU A 455 -22.63 9.68 -19.27
C LEU A 455 -21.90 9.78 -20.59
N PRO A 456 -21.65 10.96 -21.10
CA PRO A 456 -20.97 11.05 -22.39
C PRO A 456 -19.50 10.66 -22.30
N SER A 457 -18.87 10.97 -21.22
CA SER A 457 -17.48 10.54 -21.09
C SER A 457 -17.31 9.07 -20.83
N GLN A 458 -18.32 8.47 -20.22
CA GLN A 458 -18.32 7.02 -19.99
C GLN A 458 -18.95 6.24 -21.13
N THR A 459 -19.85 6.83 -21.84
CA THR A 459 -20.28 6.35 -23.13
C THR A 459 -19.17 6.44 -24.18
N SER A 460 -18.09 6.96 -23.80
CA SER A 460 -16.87 6.47 -24.33
C SER A 460 -16.75 4.96 -24.15
N GLY A 461 -17.86 4.28 -23.89
CA GLY A 461 -18.03 2.87 -24.22
C GLY A 461 -17.41 2.53 -25.56
N GLN A 462 -16.89 3.51 -26.11
CA GLN A 462 -15.93 3.48 -27.20
C GLN A 462 -14.48 3.33 -26.71
N ALA A 463 -14.22 3.38 -25.42
CA ALA A 463 -12.86 3.07 -24.95
C ALA A 463 -12.57 1.59 -25.24
N VAL A 464 -11.70 1.44 -26.19
CA VAL A 464 -11.26 0.12 -26.64
C VAL A 464 -10.49 -0.52 -25.48
N HIS A 465 -10.95 -1.65 -25.01
CA HIS A 465 -10.27 -2.41 -23.96
C HIS A 465 -10.25 -3.90 -24.29
N ASN A 466 -9.42 -4.64 -23.64
CA ASN A 466 -9.39 -6.07 -23.74
C ASN A 466 -9.50 -6.72 -22.34
N HIS A 467 -9.86 -7.97 -22.30
CA HIS A 467 -10.03 -8.70 -21.04
C HIS A 467 -8.74 -9.38 -20.56
N GLY A 468 -7.61 -9.06 -21.17
CA GLY A 468 -6.33 -9.61 -20.76
C GLY A 468 -6.16 -11.12 -21.03
N LEU A 469 -7.05 -11.72 -21.80
CA LEU A 469 -6.95 -13.15 -22.13
C LEU A 469 -5.85 -13.37 -23.15
N SER A 470 -4.95 -14.28 -22.85
CA SER A 470 -3.89 -14.66 -23.76
C SER A 470 -4.42 -15.53 -24.91
N ARG A 471 -3.80 -15.38 -26.07
CA ARG A 471 -4.09 -16.27 -27.19
C ARG A 471 -3.88 -17.74 -26.78
N GLY A 472 -4.87 -18.57 -27.07
CA GLY A 472 -4.80 -19.99 -26.73
C GLY A 472 -5.58 -20.38 -25.45
N VAL A 473 -6.13 -19.41 -24.72
CA VAL A 473 -7.03 -19.69 -23.58
C VAL A 473 -8.28 -20.37 -24.12
N ARG A 474 -8.67 -21.46 -23.49
CA ARG A 474 -9.92 -22.17 -23.83
C ARG A 474 -11.09 -21.54 -23.08
N LEU A 475 -12.10 -21.15 -23.81
CA LEU A 475 -13.34 -20.63 -23.26
C LEU A 475 -14.46 -21.65 -23.46
N ALA A 476 -15.26 -21.87 -22.43
CA ALA A 476 -16.45 -22.69 -22.56
C ALA A 476 -17.52 -21.91 -23.34
N THR A 477 -18.13 -22.56 -24.32
CA THR A 477 -19.25 -21.98 -25.08
C THR A 477 -20.53 -22.66 -24.69
N THR A 478 -21.61 -21.88 -24.63
CA THR A 478 -22.95 -22.37 -24.35
C THR A 478 -23.93 -21.78 -25.36
N SER A 479 -24.77 -22.59 -25.93
CA SER A 479 -25.82 -22.14 -26.83
C SER A 479 -27.08 -21.73 -26.06
N ASP A 480 -27.35 -22.36 -24.92
CA ASP A 480 -28.53 -22.19 -24.10
C ASP A 480 -28.31 -21.40 -22.81
N GLY A 481 -27.07 -20.99 -22.54
CA GLY A 481 -26.67 -20.32 -21.31
C GLY A 481 -26.64 -21.22 -20.05
N LYS A 482 -26.86 -22.51 -20.21
CA LYS A 482 -26.93 -23.49 -19.10
C LYS A 482 -26.02 -24.69 -19.28
N THR A 483 -25.86 -25.14 -20.50
CA THR A 483 -25.11 -26.34 -20.81
C THR A 483 -23.84 -25.99 -21.60
N ILE A 484 -22.73 -26.56 -21.24
CA ILE A 484 -21.49 -26.38 -22.00
C ILE A 484 -21.55 -27.20 -23.26
N ASP A 485 -21.73 -26.56 -24.42
CA ASP A 485 -21.80 -27.21 -25.73
C ASP A 485 -20.43 -27.52 -26.31
N GLY A 486 -19.40 -26.80 -25.84
CA GLY A 486 -18.05 -26.99 -26.34
C GLY A 486 -17.05 -26.03 -25.70
N TYR A 487 -15.85 -26.11 -26.22
CA TYR A 487 -14.77 -25.20 -25.84
C TYR A 487 -14.12 -24.66 -27.11
N GLU A 488 -14.01 -23.36 -27.18
CA GLU A 488 -13.26 -22.69 -28.23
C GLU A 488 -11.94 -22.17 -27.70
N THR A 489 -10.91 -22.29 -28.51
CA THR A 489 -9.61 -21.72 -28.15
C THR A 489 -9.61 -20.25 -28.51
N PHE A 490 -9.37 -19.42 -27.53
CA PHE A 490 -9.26 -17.97 -27.72
C PHE A 490 -8.02 -17.67 -28.59
N VAL A 491 -8.27 -17.25 -29.80
CA VAL A 491 -7.20 -17.02 -30.78
C VAL A 491 -6.67 -15.58 -30.77
N TRP A 492 -7.46 -14.68 -30.18
CA TRP A 492 -7.09 -13.26 -30.12
C TRP A 492 -7.83 -12.56 -28.98
N SER A 493 -7.09 -11.78 -28.23
CA SER A 493 -7.61 -10.92 -27.17
C SER A 493 -7.75 -9.46 -27.62
N GLY A 494 -8.10 -9.26 -28.87
CA GLY A 494 -8.24 -7.93 -29.41
C GLY A 494 -9.18 -7.04 -28.61
N ALA A 495 -8.85 -5.79 -28.59
CA ALA A 495 -9.70 -4.78 -27.97
C ALA A 495 -11.07 -4.70 -28.68
N HIS A 496 -12.11 -4.59 -27.91
CA HIS A 496 -13.47 -4.40 -28.44
C HIS A 496 -14.14 -3.22 -27.72
N VAL A 497 -15.24 -2.79 -28.26
CA VAL A 497 -16.02 -1.68 -27.74
C VAL A 497 -17.43 -2.14 -27.39
N HIS A 498 -17.98 -1.55 -26.36
CA HIS A 498 -19.40 -1.70 -26.08
C HIS A 498 -20.20 -0.63 -26.82
N PRO A 499 -21.41 -0.94 -27.30
CA PRO A 499 -22.29 0.08 -27.85
C PRO A 499 -22.54 1.18 -26.83
N ALA A 500 -22.48 2.41 -27.29
CA ALA A 500 -22.87 3.53 -26.45
C ALA A 500 -24.36 3.41 -26.07
N HIS A 501 -24.65 3.63 -24.84
CA HIS A 501 -26.02 3.71 -24.36
C HIS A 501 -26.22 4.95 -23.52
N THR A 502 -27.42 5.43 -23.49
CA THR A 502 -27.80 6.62 -22.74
C THR A 502 -28.93 6.31 -21.79
N HIS A 503 -28.86 6.89 -20.63
CA HIS A 503 -29.96 6.88 -19.68
C HIS A 503 -30.76 8.17 -19.84
N THR A 504 -32.06 8.03 -20.06
CA THR A 504 -32.97 9.18 -20.09
C THR A 504 -33.67 9.30 -18.75
N ILE A 505 -33.49 10.41 -18.11
CA ILE A 505 -34.29 10.79 -16.96
C ILE A 505 -35.46 11.60 -17.47
N SER A 506 -36.66 11.08 -17.28
CA SER A 506 -37.88 11.79 -17.65
C SER A 506 -37.95 13.12 -16.89
N SER A 507 -38.21 14.18 -17.61
CA SER A 507 -38.48 15.47 -16.97
C SER A 507 -39.72 15.36 -16.08
N HIS A 508 -39.63 15.87 -14.92
CA HIS A 508 -40.74 15.95 -13.97
C HIS A 508 -40.85 17.35 -13.42
N SER A 509 -42.00 17.69 -12.95
CA SER A 509 -42.27 19.00 -12.36
C SER A 509 -42.88 18.84 -10.98
N HIS A 510 -42.53 19.71 -10.12
CA HIS A 510 -43.15 19.84 -8.80
C HIS A 510 -44.06 21.05 -8.80
N SER A 511 -45.26 20.90 -8.35
CA SER A 511 -46.17 22.01 -8.11
C SER A 511 -46.23 22.31 -6.60
N VAL A 512 -45.87 23.51 -6.25
CA VAL A 512 -45.99 24.03 -4.89
C VAL A 512 -47.17 24.98 -4.89
N SER A 513 -48.22 24.62 -4.15
CA SER A 513 -49.35 25.50 -3.95
C SER A 513 -49.15 26.32 -2.68
N ILE A 514 -49.05 27.62 -2.83
CA ILE A 514 -49.03 28.54 -1.72
C ILE A 514 -50.43 29.16 -1.66
N PRO A 515 -51.18 28.89 -0.58
CA PRO A 515 -52.50 29.48 -0.45
C PRO A 515 -52.44 31.02 -0.50
N SER A 516 -53.39 31.64 -1.11
CA SER A 516 -53.48 33.09 -1.09
C SER A 516 -53.69 33.60 0.34
N HIS A 517 -52.92 34.52 0.75
CA HIS A 517 -53.03 35.18 2.04
C HIS A 517 -52.79 36.68 1.89
N SER A 518 -53.34 37.43 2.79
CA SER A 518 -53.16 38.85 2.83
C SER A 518 -52.71 39.27 4.23
N HIS A 519 -51.83 40.20 4.26
CA HIS A 519 -51.40 40.86 5.52
C HIS A 519 -51.91 42.28 5.53
N ASN A 520 -52.61 42.63 6.58
CA ASN A 520 -52.96 44.02 6.85
C ASN A 520 -51.89 44.61 7.78
N VAL A 521 -51.06 45.46 7.24
CA VAL A 521 -50.06 46.19 8.01
C VAL A 521 -50.60 47.61 8.25
N THR A 522 -50.92 47.92 9.45
CA THR A 522 -51.31 49.25 9.89
C THR A 522 -50.06 49.99 10.36
N ILE A 523 -49.66 51.00 9.63
CA ILE A 523 -48.59 51.88 10.06
C ILE A 523 -49.21 53.10 10.69
N PRO A 524 -49.05 53.29 12.02
CA PRO A 524 -49.53 54.48 12.68
C PRO A 524 -48.90 55.73 12.05
N GLY A 525 -49.69 56.79 12.00
CA GLY A 525 -49.15 58.09 11.55
C GLY A 525 -47.99 58.51 12.45
N HIS A 526 -46.85 58.72 11.84
CA HIS A 526 -45.66 59.17 12.53
C HIS A 526 -44.89 60.16 11.66
N SER A 527 -44.16 60.99 12.32
CA SER A 527 -43.28 61.96 11.66
C SER A 527 -41.82 61.65 12.00
N HIS A 528 -41.01 61.68 10.99
CA HIS A 528 -39.55 61.59 11.13
C HIS A 528 -38.95 62.93 10.80
N ASN A 529 -38.16 63.46 11.70
CA ASN A 529 -37.24 64.53 11.37
C ASN A 529 -35.94 63.87 10.93
N ILE A 530 -35.75 63.75 9.65
CA ILE A 530 -34.50 63.20 9.12
C ILE A 530 -33.60 64.41 8.83
N THR A 531 -32.54 64.50 9.62
CA THR A 531 -31.44 65.39 9.31
C THR A 531 -30.50 64.63 8.38
N ILE A 532 -30.54 64.92 7.11
CA ILE A 532 -29.56 64.40 6.19
C ILE A 532 -28.35 65.32 6.28
N PRO A 533 -27.23 64.84 6.84
CA PRO A 533 -26.02 65.67 6.77
C PRO A 533 -25.72 65.99 5.33
N ALA A 534 -25.24 67.20 5.12
CA ALA A 534 -24.86 67.62 3.79
C ALA A 534 -23.88 66.61 3.19
N HIS A 535 -24.29 65.98 2.14
CA HIS A 535 -23.43 65.08 1.37
C HIS A 535 -23.74 65.22 -0.12
N GLU A 536 -22.73 65.38 -0.88
CA GLU A 536 -22.80 65.25 -2.32
C GLU A 536 -22.10 63.97 -2.72
N HIS A 537 -22.72 63.21 -3.57
CA HIS A 537 -22.14 62.08 -4.20
C HIS A 537 -21.72 62.44 -5.64
N ASP A 538 -20.95 63.53 -5.81
CA ASP A 538 -20.21 63.68 -7.03
C ASP A 538 -19.13 62.60 -7.07
N ILE A 539 -19.52 61.48 -7.59
CA ILE A 539 -18.63 60.32 -7.75
C ILE A 539 -17.92 60.51 -9.10
N THR A 540 -16.63 60.71 -9.04
CA THR A 540 -15.82 60.68 -10.22
C THR A 540 -15.40 59.23 -10.47
N PRO A 541 -15.91 58.56 -11.53
CA PRO A 541 -15.44 57.22 -11.90
C PRO A 541 -13.97 57.27 -12.30
N GLY A 542 -13.22 56.26 -11.86
CA GLY A 542 -11.81 56.16 -12.17
C GLY A 542 -11.14 55.07 -11.31
N ILE A 543 -9.88 54.81 -11.57
CA ILE A 543 -9.08 53.89 -10.72
C ILE A 543 -8.21 54.78 -9.82
N TYR A 544 -8.45 54.67 -8.54
CA TYR A 544 -7.74 55.43 -7.52
C TYR A 544 -6.96 54.47 -6.61
N PHE A 545 -5.77 54.89 -6.23
CA PHE A 545 -4.89 54.12 -5.34
C PHE A 545 -4.71 54.90 -4.04
N TYR A 546 -4.89 54.20 -2.94
CA TYR A 546 -4.73 54.74 -1.58
C TYR A 546 -3.88 53.79 -0.74
N GLY A 547 -3.18 54.34 0.23
CA GLY A 547 -2.31 53.58 1.12
C GLY A 547 -0.95 53.25 0.50
N SER A 548 -0.01 53.02 1.38
CA SER A 548 1.37 52.66 1.01
C SER A 548 1.87 51.60 2.00
N PRO A 549 1.27 50.40 1.96
CA PRO A 549 1.65 49.34 2.84
C PRO A 549 3.13 48.97 2.63
N LYS A 550 3.86 48.75 3.73
CA LYS A 550 5.28 48.34 3.69
C LYS A 550 5.51 47.00 4.36
N GLN A 551 4.54 46.55 5.15
CA GLN A 551 4.60 45.32 5.89
C GLN A 551 3.18 44.79 6.12
N PHE A 552 3.10 43.53 6.47
CA PHE A 552 1.84 42.91 6.89
C PHE A 552 2.07 41.91 8.02
N ASP A 553 1.03 41.70 8.80
CA ASP A 553 0.97 40.67 9.82
C ASP A 553 0.30 39.42 9.26
N LEU A 554 0.90 38.27 9.51
CA LEU A 554 0.37 36.96 9.21
C LEU A 554 -0.33 36.40 10.45
N TYR A 555 -1.61 36.09 10.32
CA TYR A 555 -2.38 35.34 11.30
C TYR A 555 -2.70 33.95 10.76
N VAL A 556 -2.68 32.96 11.63
CA VAL A 556 -3.10 31.59 11.34
C VAL A 556 -4.08 31.17 12.42
N ASN A 557 -5.26 30.75 11.98
CA ASN A 557 -6.39 30.40 12.87
C ASN A 557 -6.63 31.48 13.94
N GLY A 558 -6.64 32.74 13.50
CA GLY A 558 -6.89 33.93 14.36
C GLY A 558 -5.71 34.32 15.26
N LYS A 559 -4.58 33.62 15.23
CA LYS A 559 -3.39 33.94 16.04
C LYS A 559 -2.29 34.56 15.19
N LYS A 560 -1.78 35.70 15.58
CA LYS A 560 -0.63 36.33 14.96
C LYS A 560 0.60 35.42 15.05
N LYS A 561 1.23 35.14 13.93
CA LYS A 561 2.42 34.28 13.82
C LYS A 561 3.69 35.05 13.44
N ALA A 562 3.57 36.02 12.56
CA ALA A 562 4.73 36.77 12.09
C ALA A 562 4.33 38.17 11.62
N THR A 563 5.28 39.09 11.62
CA THR A 563 5.22 40.36 10.90
C THR A 563 6.25 40.30 9.76
N ILE A 564 5.80 40.51 8.53
CA ILE A 564 6.59 40.41 7.32
C ILE A 564 6.84 41.82 6.76
N VAL A 565 8.11 42.20 6.69
CA VAL A 565 8.53 43.50 6.15
C VAL A 565 8.82 43.31 4.66
N SER A 566 7.77 43.12 3.88
CA SER A 566 7.82 42.97 2.43
C SER A 566 6.43 43.21 1.85
N THR A 567 6.36 43.59 0.59
CA THR A 567 5.11 43.77 -0.17
C THR A 567 4.94 42.72 -1.27
N ASP A 568 5.95 41.91 -1.52
CA ASP A 568 5.90 40.75 -2.44
C ASP A 568 6.82 39.66 -1.88
N THR A 569 6.24 38.59 -1.40
CA THR A 569 7.00 37.51 -0.77
C THR A 569 6.32 36.18 -0.94
N GLU A 570 7.13 35.13 -0.96
CA GLU A 570 6.69 33.75 -0.84
C GLU A 570 6.90 33.29 0.60
N LEU A 571 5.84 32.81 1.21
CA LEU A 571 5.82 32.32 2.58
C LEU A 571 5.64 30.82 2.61
N ASP A 572 6.55 30.10 3.25
CA ASP A 572 6.31 28.73 3.64
C ASP A 572 5.42 28.73 4.91
N LEU A 573 4.15 28.40 4.71
CA LEU A 573 3.17 28.34 5.77
C LEU A 573 3.24 27.05 6.59
N THR A 574 3.93 26.03 6.12
CA THR A 574 4.02 24.71 6.75
C THR A 574 4.43 24.84 8.21
N GLN A 575 5.47 25.64 8.50
CA GLN A 575 5.98 25.87 9.86
C GLN A 575 4.98 26.56 10.80
N TYR A 576 4.07 27.38 10.28
CA TYR A 576 3.08 28.14 11.08
C TYR A 576 1.80 27.36 11.36
N LEU A 577 1.53 26.31 10.57
CA LEU A 577 0.34 25.47 10.63
C LEU A 577 0.53 24.24 11.52
N VAL A 578 1.77 23.88 11.83
CA VAL A 578 2.08 22.74 12.70
C VAL A 578 1.52 22.99 14.09
N ASP A 579 0.71 22.07 14.56
CA ASP A 579 0.22 22.04 15.95
C ASP A 579 1.39 21.73 16.89
N THR A 580 1.53 22.54 17.93
CA THR A 580 2.67 22.44 18.87
C THR A 580 2.65 21.16 19.71
N SER A 581 1.49 20.57 19.91
CA SER A 581 1.28 19.39 20.74
C SER A 581 1.50 18.11 19.96
N SER A 582 0.85 18.00 18.80
CA SER A 582 0.94 16.81 17.93
C SER A 582 2.13 16.81 16.99
N LYS A 583 2.76 17.98 16.77
CA LYS A 583 3.79 18.23 15.74
C LYS A 583 3.36 17.88 14.32
N LEU A 584 2.05 17.86 14.09
CA LEU A 584 1.43 17.56 12.81
C LEU A 584 0.59 18.75 12.35
N ILE A 585 0.37 18.87 11.06
CA ILE A 585 -0.60 19.83 10.50
C ILE A 585 -1.99 19.18 10.62
N PRO A 586 -2.98 19.88 11.21
CA PRO A 586 -4.34 19.37 11.32
C PRO A 586 -4.93 19.03 9.95
N ARG A 587 -5.58 17.88 9.85
CA ARG A 587 -6.28 17.38 8.66
C ARG A 587 -7.75 17.13 9.00
N GLY A 588 -8.61 17.03 7.99
CA GLY A 588 -10.04 16.91 8.21
C GLY A 588 -10.66 18.17 8.81
N SER A 589 -10.00 19.32 8.68
CA SER A 589 -10.42 20.56 9.29
C SER A 589 -10.16 21.76 8.39
N TRP A 590 -10.94 22.81 8.60
CA TRP A 590 -10.69 24.10 7.98
C TRP A 590 -9.53 24.82 8.68
N LEU A 591 -8.65 25.37 7.89
CA LEU A 591 -7.55 26.22 8.33
C LEU A 591 -7.75 27.61 7.74
N SER A 592 -7.37 28.63 8.49
CA SER A 592 -7.53 30.03 8.10
C SER A 592 -6.19 30.76 8.14
N ILE A 593 -5.87 31.46 7.09
CA ILE A 593 -4.79 32.44 7.06
C ILE A 593 -5.36 33.83 6.84
N GLU A 594 -4.84 34.81 7.54
CA GLU A 594 -5.26 36.19 7.42
C GLU A 594 -4.03 37.09 7.28
N ILE A 595 -4.08 37.96 6.29
CA ILE A 595 -3.06 38.97 6.00
C ILE A 595 -3.60 40.34 6.41
N ARG A 596 -2.98 40.99 7.39
CA ARG A 596 -3.30 42.33 7.83
C ARG A 596 -2.17 43.29 7.47
N PRO A 597 -2.34 44.13 6.46
CA PRO A 597 -1.34 45.13 6.11
C PRO A 597 -1.33 46.27 7.15
N ASN A 598 -0.24 47.02 7.23
CA ASN A 598 -0.10 48.15 8.14
C ASN A 598 -0.76 49.43 7.66
N ASP A 599 -1.35 49.44 6.48
CA ASP A 599 -2.06 50.56 5.87
C ASP A 599 -3.13 50.01 4.91
N LEU A 600 -3.99 50.88 4.38
CA LEU A 600 -4.94 50.53 3.32
C LEU A 600 -4.23 49.82 2.16
N ALA A 601 -4.72 48.64 1.82
CA ALA A 601 -4.07 47.81 0.85
C ALA A 601 -5.03 47.01 -0.03
N TYR A 602 -4.50 46.58 -1.16
CA TYR A 602 -5.03 45.50 -1.96
C TYR A 602 -4.08 44.31 -1.83
N VAL A 603 -4.59 43.21 -1.35
CA VAL A 603 -3.81 42.00 -1.12
C VAL A 603 -4.20 40.93 -2.13
N SER A 604 -3.21 40.31 -2.75
CA SER A 604 -3.36 39.08 -3.55
C SER A 604 -2.60 37.97 -2.86
N ILE A 605 -3.29 36.86 -2.62
CA ILE A 605 -2.74 35.65 -2.02
C ILE A 605 -2.94 34.53 -3.03
N ASP A 606 -1.85 33.94 -3.49
CA ASP A 606 -1.86 32.73 -4.31
C ASP A 606 -1.26 31.62 -3.46
N MET A 607 -2.10 30.69 -3.01
CA MET A 607 -1.69 29.57 -2.14
C MET A 607 -1.57 28.29 -2.93
N PHE A 608 -0.53 27.54 -2.65
CA PHE A 608 -0.26 26.22 -3.20
C PHE A 608 -0.06 25.23 -2.07
N VAL A 609 -0.84 24.17 -2.09
CA VAL A 609 -0.75 23.05 -1.14
C VAL A 609 -0.33 21.83 -1.91
N GLN A 610 0.78 21.24 -1.51
CA GLN A 610 1.24 19.96 -2.01
C GLN A 610 1.12 18.93 -0.91
N GLY A 611 0.41 17.86 -1.16
CA GLY A 611 0.21 16.79 -0.20
C GLY A 611 0.06 15.44 -0.87
N PHE A 612 0.44 14.40 -0.13
CA PHE A 612 0.24 13.03 -0.55
C PHE A 612 -1.10 12.52 -0.01
N VAL A 613 -1.97 12.18 -0.93
CA VAL A 613 -3.30 11.62 -0.64
C VAL A 613 -3.27 10.13 -0.96
N GLN A 614 -3.69 9.31 -0.03
CA GLN A 614 -3.86 7.89 -0.22
C GLN A 614 -5.30 7.52 0.12
N SER A 615 -6.05 7.12 -0.88
CA SER A 615 -7.37 6.53 -0.66
C SER A 615 -7.16 5.12 -0.09
N ARG A 616 -7.25 4.99 1.21
CA ARG A 616 -7.51 3.68 1.82
C ARG A 616 -9.00 3.46 1.66
N GLY A 617 -9.39 2.51 0.82
CA GLY A 617 -10.77 2.08 0.79
C GLY A 617 -11.22 1.86 2.24
N ASP A 618 -12.35 2.42 2.59
CA ASP A 618 -12.87 2.37 3.95
C ASP A 618 -13.15 0.90 4.31
N ALA A 619 -12.15 0.25 4.87
CA ALA A 619 -12.25 -1.12 5.36
C ALA A 619 -12.78 -1.12 6.81
N THR A 620 -13.77 -0.28 7.06
CA THR A 620 -14.57 -0.39 8.27
C THR A 620 -15.67 -1.42 8.03
N VAL A 621 -15.37 -2.65 8.28
CA VAL A 621 -16.35 -3.67 8.65
C VAL A 621 -15.83 -4.40 9.87
#